data_3ef2c8d71bd76fe923eee87fcb4c49a1
#
_entry.id   3ef2c8d71bd76fe923eee87fcb4c49a1
#
_cell.length_a   1.000
_cell.length_b   1.000
_cell.length_c   1.000
_cell.angle_alpha   90.00
_cell.angle_beta   90.00
_cell.angle_gamma   90.00
#
_symmetry.space_group_name_H-M   'P 1'
#
loop_
_entity.id
_entity.type
_entity.pdbx_description
1 polymer ?
#
loop_
_entity_poly.entity_id
_entity_poly.type
_entity_poly.pdbx_seq_one_letter_code
_entity_poly.pdbx_strand_id
1 'polypeptide(L)'
;MGRFGRWRTAPRQLLYYSALLNLTRLQDQYDAYFFIVDLHSLTTHPNSADLRRNMIGVARDYVAAGLDLEKYTLYAQSSISDLTGELLCCPTFKEKAKKQPENNNYGLVGYPVLMAADILIHKGTFVPVGEDQLVHLAMARTIVRRFHQIYGDLFPEPQPLIENAVRIPAHSGQGKMSKSDARDPYISMRDENDQIQAKVKKAYSDPARFYKHQPGHTRICNIYHLHSFFTEADLLTDLATKCQQAAIGCADCKHHLATSLTSIVEPFRERPARLSEDYIVDILMVSGQKARASAELVLAEVRRAMGLRTF
;
A
#
# COMPACT_ATOMS: atom_id res chain seq x y z
N MET A 1 4.91 -1.23 6.38
CA MET A 1 4.00 -2.22 5.74
C MET A 1 2.59 -1.63 5.64
N GLY A 2 2.30 -0.90 4.58
CA GLY A 2 0.93 -0.43 4.29
C GLY A 2 -0.01 -1.62 4.13
N ARG A 3 -1.30 -1.42 4.37
CA ARG A 3 -2.39 -2.41 4.28
C ARG A 3 -2.28 -3.38 3.11
N PHE A 4 -1.50 -4.44 3.21
CA PHE A 4 -1.37 -5.48 2.20
C PHE A 4 -2.34 -6.66 2.41
N GLY A 5 -3.34 -6.51 3.23
CA GLY A 5 -4.26 -7.56 3.66
C GLY A 5 -5.57 -7.69 2.91
N ARG A 6 -5.67 -7.37 1.63
CA ARG A 6 -6.81 -7.75 0.77
C ARG A 6 -6.43 -7.72 -0.72
N TRP A 7 -5.67 -8.69 -1.13
CA TRP A 7 -5.35 -8.87 -2.55
C TRP A 7 -6.40 -9.72 -3.26
N ARG A 8 -7.55 -9.15 -3.54
CA ARG A 8 -8.32 -9.56 -4.71
C ARG A 8 -7.90 -8.63 -5.84
N THR A 9 -7.03 -9.09 -6.74
CA THR A 9 -6.50 -8.32 -7.87
C THR A 9 -5.72 -7.06 -7.47
N ALA A 10 -4.59 -6.80 -8.14
CA ALA A 10 -3.68 -5.71 -7.86
C ALA A 10 -4.39 -4.41 -7.44
N PRO A 11 -3.86 -3.66 -6.46
CA PRO A 11 -4.45 -2.40 -6.03
C PRO A 11 -4.39 -1.40 -7.17
N ARG A 12 -5.53 -1.04 -7.66
CA ARG A 12 -5.71 -0.21 -8.85
C ARG A 12 -6.43 1.10 -8.53
N GLN A 13 -6.46 1.50 -7.26
CA GLN A 13 -7.19 2.69 -6.80
C GLN A 13 -6.24 3.83 -6.51
N LEU A 14 -6.66 5.08 -6.74
CA LEU A 14 -5.96 6.30 -6.34
C LEU A 14 -5.57 6.33 -4.86
N LEU A 15 -6.38 5.72 -3.99
CA LEU A 15 -6.05 5.54 -2.56
C LEU A 15 -4.74 4.78 -2.34
N TYR A 16 -4.40 3.89 -3.25
CA TYR A 16 -3.19 3.07 -3.20
C TYR A 16 -1.97 3.79 -3.72
N TYR A 17 -2.19 4.75 -4.62
CA TYR A 17 -1.16 5.61 -5.16
C TYR A 17 -0.43 6.37 -4.05
N SER A 18 -1.16 6.96 -3.10
CA SER A 18 -0.54 7.68 -1.99
C SER A 18 0.33 6.77 -1.12
N ALA A 19 -0.10 5.52 -0.85
CA ALA A 19 0.70 4.56 -0.09
C ALA A 19 1.97 4.14 -0.86
N LEU A 20 1.86 3.85 -2.16
CA LEU A 20 3.02 3.50 -2.98
C LEU A 20 4.00 4.66 -3.13
N LEU A 21 3.51 5.89 -3.38
CA LEU A 21 4.36 7.07 -3.47
C LEU A 21 5.10 7.35 -2.17
N ASN A 22 4.43 7.21 -1.03
CA ASN A 22 5.07 7.43 0.25
C ASN A 22 6.16 6.38 0.48
N LEU A 23 5.88 5.11 0.20
CA LEU A 23 6.88 4.04 0.29
C LEU A 23 8.07 4.30 -0.64
N THR A 24 7.84 4.72 -1.88
CA THR A 24 8.93 5.02 -2.82
C THR A 24 9.71 6.28 -2.44
N ARG A 25 9.12 7.27 -1.77
CA ARG A 25 9.85 8.43 -1.24
C ARG A 25 10.81 8.06 -0.10
N LEU A 26 10.49 7.04 0.68
CA LEU A 26 11.36 6.55 1.75
C LEU A 26 12.61 5.85 1.22
N GLN A 27 12.60 5.40 -0.04
CA GLN A 27 13.74 4.72 -0.65
C GLN A 27 15.04 5.56 -0.59
N ASP A 28 14.97 6.88 -0.74
CA ASP A 28 16.15 7.75 -0.74
C ASP A 28 16.66 8.10 0.66
N GLN A 29 15.91 7.74 1.70
CA GLN A 29 16.23 8.05 3.10
C GLN A 29 16.72 6.84 3.90
N TYR A 30 16.42 5.62 3.44
CA TYR A 30 16.67 4.39 4.17
C TYR A 30 17.18 3.29 3.24
N ASP A 31 18.00 2.39 3.78
CA ASP A 31 18.27 1.09 3.13
C ASP A 31 17.02 0.22 3.25
N ALA A 32 16.22 0.21 2.18
CA ALA A 32 14.85 -0.27 2.22
C ALA A 32 14.68 -1.63 1.52
N TYR A 33 14.02 -2.54 2.23
CA TYR A 33 13.55 -3.82 1.70
C TYR A 33 12.06 -3.73 1.40
N PHE A 34 11.69 -3.91 0.15
CA PHE A 34 10.30 -3.98 -0.31
C PHE A 34 9.97 -5.42 -0.61
N PHE A 35 8.84 -5.91 -0.13
CA PHE A 35 8.42 -7.27 -0.45
C PHE A 35 6.95 -7.39 -0.77
N ILE A 36 6.65 -8.35 -1.64
CA ILE A 36 5.31 -8.70 -2.06
C ILE A 36 4.83 -9.80 -1.13
N VAL A 37 3.75 -9.52 -0.39
CA VAL A 37 3.21 -10.38 0.69
C VAL A 37 2.36 -11.53 0.14
N ASP A 38 2.92 -12.37 -0.70
CA ASP A 38 2.25 -13.50 -1.32
C ASP A 38 1.79 -14.54 -0.29
N LEU A 39 2.58 -14.88 0.71
CA LEU A 39 2.19 -15.80 1.79
C LEU A 39 1.07 -15.23 2.65
N HIS A 40 1.14 -13.96 3.03
CA HIS A 40 0.05 -13.30 3.76
C HIS A 40 -1.26 -13.30 2.95
N SER A 41 -1.18 -13.22 1.64
CA SER A 41 -2.38 -13.26 0.78
C SER A 41 -3.09 -14.60 0.86
N LEU A 42 -2.34 -15.70 0.97
CA LEU A 42 -2.89 -17.05 1.09
C LEU A 42 -3.63 -17.29 2.41
N THR A 43 -3.32 -16.54 3.46
CA THR A 43 -4.04 -16.67 4.76
C THR A 43 -5.51 -16.26 4.66
N THR A 44 -5.86 -15.40 3.71
CA THR A 44 -7.23 -14.89 3.51
C THR A 44 -7.85 -15.33 2.18
N HIS A 45 -7.05 -15.71 1.20
CA HIS A 45 -7.45 -16.10 -0.15
C HIS A 45 -6.63 -17.31 -0.61
N PRO A 46 -7.01 -18.54 -0.24
CA PRO A 46 -6.21 -19.74 -0.48
C PRO A 46 -6.14 -20.16 -1.96
N ASN A 47 -6.89 -19.50 -2.87
CA ASN A 47 -6.81 -19.81 -4.29
C ASN A 47 -5.56 -19.21 -4.92
N SER A 48 -4.64 -20.08 -5.32
CA SER A 48 -3.34 -19.72 -5.90
C SER A 48 -3.37 -19.45 -7.42
N ALA A 49 -4.48 -19.72 -8.12
CA ALA A 49 -4.55 -19.64 -9.58
C ALA A 49 -4.14 -18.27 -10.14
N ASP A 50 -4.45 -17.19 -9.41
CA ASP A 50 -4.12 -15.82 -9.78
C ASP A 50 -2.89 -15.24 -9.07
N LEU A 51 -2.27 -16.01 -8.17
CA LEU A 51 -1.22 -15.51 -7.28
C LEU A 51 -0.04 -14.93 -8.08
N ARG A 52 0.51 -15.72 -9.01
CA ARG A 52 1.64 -15.29 -9.85
C ARG A 52 1.31 -14.02 -10.65
N ARG A 53 0.16 -13.98 -11.31
CA ARG A 53 -0.29 -12.81 -12.07
C ARG A 53 -0.43 -11.57 -11.18
N ASN A 54 -0.95 -11.75 -9.98
CA ASN A 54 -1.10 -10.67 -9.01
C ASN A 54 0.25 -10.16 -8.49
N MET A 55 1.20 -11.06 -8.20
CA MET A 55 2.57 -10.70 -7.78
C MET A 55 3.27 -9.85 -8.85
N ILE A 56 3.24 -10.27 -10.10
CA ILE A 56 3.81 -9.53 -11.23
C ILE A 56 3.11 -8.17 -11.37
N GLY A 57 1.79 -8.14 -11.22
CA GLY A 57 1.02 -6.89 -11.25
C GLY A 57 1.44 -5.91 -10.16
N VAL A 58 1.69 -6.39 -8.94
CA VAL A 58 2.17 -5.58 -7.81
C VAL A 58 3.60 -5.09 -8.05
N ALA A 59 4.49 -5.95 -8.54
CA ALA A 59 5.84 -5.53 -8.89
C ALA A 59 5.83 -4.39 -9.91
N ARG A 60 5.00 -4.52 -10.96
CA ARG A 60 4.79 -3.45 -11.94
C ARG A 60 4.26 -2.16 -11.32
N ASP A 61 3.34 -2.27 -10.36
CA ASP A 61 2.77 -1.11 -9.68
C ASP A 61 3.85 -0.38 -8.83
N TYR A 62 4.79 -1.11 -8.19
CA TYR A 62 5.94 -0.51 -7.51
C TYR A 62 6.86 0.25 -8.48
N VAL A 63 7.18 -0.35 -9.62
CA VAL A 63 8.00 0.31 -10.66
C VAL A 63 7.27 1.53 -11.22
N ALA A 64 5.98 1.41 -11.47
CA ALA A 64 5.14 2.54 -11.92
C ALA A 64 5.15 3.70 -10.92
N ALA A 65 5.19 3.39 -9.61
CA ALA A 65 5.30 4.38 -8.54
C ALA A 65 6.70 5.03 -8.44
N GLY A 66 7.69 4.51 -9.16
CA GLY A 66 9.04 5.07 -9.19
C GLY A 66 10.04 4.33 -8.29
N LEU A 67 9.77 3.07 -7.91
CA LEU A 67 10.76 2.26 -7.22
C LEU A 67 11.92 1.94 -8.17
N ASP A 68 13.13 2.26 -7.73
CA ASP A 68 14.36 1.96 -8.43
C ASP A 68 14.81 0.52 -8.08
N LEU A 69 14.64 -0.38 -9.03
CA LEU A 69 14.94 -1.80 -8.85
C LEU A 69 16.44 -2.14 -8.89
N GLU A 70 17.28 -1.23 -9.39
CA GLU A 70 18.74 -1.41 -9.37
C GLU A 70 19.32 -1.06 -8.01
N LYS A 71 18.70 -0.06 -7.35
CA LYS A 71 19.14 0.48 -6.06
C LYS A 71 18.56 -0.26 -4.87
N TYR A 72 17.30 -0.70 -4.97
CA TYR A 72 16.55 -1.27 -3.85
C TYR A 72 16.11 -2.71 -4.07
N THR A 73 15.94 -3.43 -2.98
CA THR A 73 15.57 -4.84 -2.99
C THR A 73 14.04 -4.99 -2.99
N LEU A 74 13.46 -5.44 -4.10
CA LEU A 74 12.05 -5.84 -4.20
C LEU A 74 11.96 -7.35 -4.44
N TYR A 75 11.36 -8.10 -3.51
CA TYR A 75 11.29 -9.56 -3.58
C TYR A 75 9.90 -10.08 -3.18
N ALA A 76 9.64 -11.36 -3.48
CA ALA A 76 8.46 -12.07 -2.98
C ALA A 76 8.73 -12.61 -1.57
N GLN A 77 7.80 -12.47 -0.63
CA GLN A 77 7.94 -12.96 0.75
C GLN A 77 8.29 -14.46 0.77
N SER A 78 7.70 -15.25 -0.14
CA SER A 78 7.99 -16.67 -0.29
C SER A 78 9.45 -16.99 -0.61
N SER A 79 10.24 -16.03 -1.13
CA SER A 79 11.66 -16.24 -1.42
C SER A 79 12.51 -16.50 -0.18
N ILE A 80 12.01 -16.14 1.01
CA ILE A 80 12.69 -16.32 2.31
C ILE A 80 11.82 -17.01 3.35
N SER A 81 10.74 -17.68 2.95
CA SER A 81 9.73 -18.24 3.84
C SER A 81 10.22 -19.35 4.74
N ASP A 82 11.17 -20.15 4.28
CA ASP A 82 11.84 -21.19 5.05
C ASP A 82 12.63 -20.60 6.22
N LEU A 83 13.18 -19.39 6.05
CA LEU A 83 13.93 -18.68 7.08
C LEU A 83 13.02 -18.00 8.11
N THR A 84 11.85 -17.49 7.66
CA THR A 84 10.89 -16.83 8.56
C THR A 84 10.04 -17.82 9.36
N GLY A 85 9.84 -19.04 8.87
CA GLY A 85 9.06 -20.09 9.54
C GLY A 85 9.64 -20.56 10.89
N GLU A 86 10.94 -20.43 11.10
CA GLU A 86 11.61 -20.81 12.34
C GLU A 86 11.33 -19.85 13.53
N LEU A 87 10.82 -18.65 13.27
CA LEU A 87 10.62 -17.61 14.29
C LEU A 87 9.22 -17.61 14.93
N LEU A 88 8.35 -18.57 14.63
CA LEU A 88 6.93 -18.54 14.96
C LEU A 88 6.57 -19.02 16.37
N CYS A 89 6.06 -18.11 17.23
CA CYS A 89 5.12 -18.40 18.33
C CYS A 89 4.52 -17.10 18.92
N CYS A 90 3.27 -16.69 18.63
CA CYS A 90 2.36 -15.91 19.50
C CYS A 90 0.99 -15.46 18.93
N PRO A 91 0.02 -15.06 19.76
CA PRO A 91 -1.41 -15.01 19.42
C PRO A 91 -2.05 -13.61 19.33
N THR A 92 -2.89 -13.36 18.33
CA THR A 92 -3.96 -12.35 18.35
C THR A 92 -5.12 -12.75 17.43
N PHE A 93 -6.06 -13.49 18.00
CA PHE A 93 -7.10 -14.19 17.26
C PHE A 93 -8.48 -13.50 17.19
N LYS A 94 -8.88 -12.76 18.23
CA LYS A 94 -10.30 -12.47 18.47
C LYS A 94 -11.02 -11.55 17.49
N GLU A 95 -10.36 -10.58 16.88
CA GLU A 95 -11.06 -9.61 16.03
C GLU A 95 -11.26 -10.03 14.57
N LYS A 96 -10.34 -10.85 14.02
CA LYS A 96 -10.43 -11.31 12.62
C LYS A 96 -11.36 -12.50 12.44
N ALA A 97 -11.47 -13.36 13.44
CA ALA A 97 -12.42 -14.47 13.46
C ALA A 97 -13.88 -14.01 13.30
N LYS A 98 -14.22 -12.83 13.86
CA LYS A 98 -15.56 -12.24 13.72
C LYS A 98 -15.89 -11.71 12.33
N LYS A 99 -14.88 -11.35 11.52
CA LYS A 99 -15.07 -10.75 10.18
C LYS A 99 -15.13 -11.76 9.03
N GLN A 100 -14.66 -12.99 9.25
CA GLN A 100 -14.68 -14.08 8.25
C GLN A 100 -14.94 -15.43 8.94
N PRO A 101 -16.17 -15.70 9.38
CA PRO A 101 -16.51 -16.90 10.15
C PRO A 101 -16.27 -18.21 9.40
N GLU A 102 -16.29 -18.19 8.06
CA GLU A 102 -16.11 -19.38 7.21
C GLU A 102 -14.64 -19.73 6.91
N ASN A 103 -13.68 -18.87 7.27
CA ASN A 103 -12.26 -19.06 6.95
C ASN A 103 -11.34 -18.89 8.17
N ASN A 104 -11.72 -19.48 9.30
CA ASN A 104 -10.94 -19.49 10.53
C ASN A 104 -9.84 -20.56 10.45
N ASN A 105 -8.69 -20.20 9.89
CA ASN A 105 -7.53 -21.07 9.83
C ASN A 105 -6.36 -20.51 10.66
N TYR A 106 -5.37 -21.36 10.94
CA TYR A 106 -4.17 -21.00 11.72
C TYR A 106 -3.41 -19.80 11.10
N GLY A 107 -3.41 -19.66 9.78
CA GLY A 107 -2.78 -18.52 9.09
C GLY A 107 -3.36 -17.16 9.52
N LEU A 108 -4.67 -17.13 9.83
CA LEU A 108 -5.33 -15.92 10.35
C LEU A 108 -4.91 -15.59 11.78
N VAL A 109 -4.52 -16.59 12.55
CA VAL A 109 -4.01 -16.46 13.93
C VAL A 109 -2.52 -16.09 13.91
N GLY A 110 -1.75 -16.73 13.03
CA GLY A 110 -0.31 -16.66 12.99
C GLY A 110 0.27 -15.47 12.21
N TYR A 111 -0.55 -14.79 11.35
CA TYR A 111 0.00 -13.75 10.48
C TYR A 111 0.69 -12.57 11.21
N PRO A 112 0.30 -12.12 12.42
CA PRO A 112 1.03 -11.06 13.09
C PRO A 112 2.45 -11.47 13.47
N VAL A 113 2.66 -12.76 13.71
CA VAL A 113 3.98 -13.31 14.01
C VAL A 113 4.80 -13.44 12.74
N LEU A 114 4.19 -13.88 11.64
CA LEU A 114 4.85 -13.84 10.33
C LEU A 114 5.28 -12.41 9.98
N MET A 115 4.44 -11.41 10.23
CA MET A 115 4.81 -10.00 10.06
C MET A 115 5.98 -9.59 10.97
N ALA A 116 6.01 -10.04 12.22
CA ALA A 116 7.13 -9.78 13.12
C ALA A 116 8.42 -10.45 12.59
N ALA A 117 8.34 -11.67 12.10
CA ALA A 117 9.47 -12.37 11.49
C ALA A 117 10.00 -11.65 10.25
N ASP A 118 9.12 -11.17 9.35
CA ASP A 118 9.50 -10.40 8.16
C ASP A 118 10.26 -9.11 8.52
N ILE A 119 9.91 -8.47 9.64
CA ILE A 119 10.60 -7.27 10.12
C ILE A 119 11.96 -7.64 10.73
N LEU A 120 11.99 -8.65 11.59
CA LEU A 120 13.16 -8.99 12.38
C LEU A 120 14.24 -9.67 11.55
N ILE A 121 13.88 -10.45 10.51
CA ILE A 121 14.83 -11.14 9.65
C ILE A 121 15.77 -10.18 8.88
N HIS A 122 15.39 -8.93 8.76
CA HIS A 122 16.20 -7.84 8.18
C HIS A 122 16.65 -6.81 9.23
N LYS A 123 16.52 -7.11 10.54
CA LYS A 123 16.79 -6.17 11.63
C LYS A 123 16.15 -4.79 11.41
N GLY A 124 14.91 -4.77 10.91
CA GLY A 124 14.19 -3.55 10.55
C GLY A 124 14.07 -2.58 11.73
N THR A 125 14.62 -1.38 11.59
CA THR A 125 14.56 -0.32 12.61
C THR A 125 13.33 0.53 12.47
N PHE A 126 12.90 0.81 11.23
CA PHE A 126 11.72 1.59 10.93
C PHE A 126 10.78 0.82 10.01
N VAL A 127 9.50 0.86 10.32
CA VAL A 127 8.47 0.14 9.56
C VAL A 127 7.34 1.11 9.20
N PRO A 128 7.16 1.44 7.91
CA PRO A 128 6.03 2.26 7.47
C PRO A 128 4.73 1.49 7.66
N VAL A 129 3.88 1.98 8.53
CA VAL A 129 2.61 1.31 8.89
C VAL A 129 1.48 2.31 9.06
N GLY A 130 0.25 1.87 8.73
CA GLY A 130 -0.96 2.56 9.15
C GLY A 130 -1.22 2.35 10.65
N GLU A 131 -2.02 3.23 11.25
CA GLU A 131 -2.39 3.16 12.67
C GLU A 131 -2.97 1.79 13.07
N ASP A 132 -3.72 1.16 12.18
CA ASP A 132 -4.31 -0.16 12.40
C ASP A 132 -3.29 -1.31 12.51
N GLN A 133 -2.02 -1.07 12.15
CA GLN A 133 -0.92 -2.04 12.23
C GLN A 133 -0.03 -1.85 13.47
N LEU A 134 -0.24 -0.79 14.26
CA LEU A 134 0.56 -0.51 15.46
C LEU A 134 0.53 -1.66 16.47
N VAL A 135 -0.62 -2.35 16.59
CA VAL A 135 -0.78 -3.52 17.47
C VAL A 135 0.16 -4.65 17.07
N HIS A 136 0.33 -4.88 15.75
CA HIS A 136 1.23 -5.94 15.25
C HIS A 136 2.69 -5.57 15.44
N LEU A 137 3.02 -4.29 15.29
CA LEU A 137 4.37 -3.79 15.56
C LEU A 137 4.72 -3.86 17.06
N ALA A 138 3.74 -3.59 17.94
CA ALA A 138 3.91 -3.78 19.39
C ALA A 138 4.21 -5.23 19.73
N MET A 139 3.61 -6.21 19.02
CA MET A 139 3.94 -7.62 19.17
C MET A 139 5.39 -7.92 18.75
N ALA A 140 5.86 -7.40 17.62
CA ALA A 140 7.24 -7.55 17.19
C ALA A 140 8.22 -7.07 18.28
N ARG A 141 7.95 -5.92 18.90
CA ARG A 141 8.75 -5.39 20.04
C ARG A 141 8.71 -6.31 21.25
N THR A 142 7.56 -6.91 21.56
CA THR A 142 7.43 -7.85 22.66
C THR A 142 8.31 -9.08 22.42
N ILE A 143 8.34 -9.60 21.18
CA ILE A 143 9.21 -10.71 20.78
C ILE A 143 10.69 -10.30 20.94
N VAL A 144 11.09 -9.12 20.45
CA VAL A 144 12.46 -8.60 20.60
C VAL A 144 12.87 -8.54 22.07
N ARG A 145 12.07 -7.90 22.92
CA ARG A 145 12.37 -7.79 24.37
C ARG A 145 12.49 -9.16 25.04
N ARG A 146 11.62 -10.07 24.68
CA ARG A 146 11.68 -11.43 25.23
C ARG A 146 12.92 -12.18 24.76
N PHE A 147 13.29 -12.04 23.50
CA PHE A 147 14.53 -12.59 22.96
C PHE A 147 15.75 -12.04 23.69
N HIS A 148 15.83 -10.72 23.89
CA HIS A 148 16.94 -10.06 24.59
C HIS A 148 17.07 -10.51 26.04
N GLN A 149 15.95 -10.73 26.74
CA GLN A 149 15.97 -11.23 28.12
C GLN A 149 16.57 -12.64 28.24
N ILE A 150 16.44 -13.47 27.19
CA ILE A 150 16.84 -14.88 27.25
C ILE A 150 18.19 -15.08 26.57
N TYR A 151 18.47 -14.42 25.45
CA TYR A 151 19.59 -14.72 24.57
C TYR A 151 20.57 -13.55 24.38
N GLY A 152 20.28 -12.38 24.94
CA GLY A 152 21.06 -11.16 24.76
C GLY A 152 20.60 -10.28 23.60
N ASP A 153 21.18 -9.09 23.51
CA ASP A 153 20.80 -8.06 22.55
C ASP A 153 21.23 -8.43 21.13
N LEU A 154 20.26 -8.50 20.22
CA LEU A 154 20.50 -8.84 18.81
C LEU A 154 19.70 -7.96 17.83
N PHE A 155 18.44 -7.68 18.15
CA PHE A 155 17.53 -6.97 17.26
C PHE A 155 17.31 -5.53 17.69
N PRO A 156 17.21 -4.55 16.77
CA PRO A 156 16.65 -3.24 17.11
C PRO A 156 15.16 -3.41 17.44
N GLU A 157 14.64 -2.59 18.38
CA GLU A 157 13.18 -2.47 18.54
C GLU A 157 12.59 -1.69 17.38
N PRO A 158 11.73 -2.30 16.53
CA PRO A 158 11.21 -1.63 15.34
C PRO A 158 10.30 -0.47 15.70
N GLN A 159 10.51 0.69 15.08
CA GLN A 159 9.71 1.91 15.28
C GLN A 159 8.72 2.10 14.12
N PRO A 160 7.48 2.58 14.39
CA PRO A 160 6.56 2.88 13.32
C PRO A 160 6.98 4.17 12.61
N LEU A 161 6.96 4.16 11.30
CA LEU A 161 6.80 5.37 10.50
C LEU A 161 5.30 5.50 10.19
N ILE A 162 4.61 6.35 10.98
CA ILE A 162 3.18 6.57 10.79
C ILE A 162 3.02 7.54 9.63
N GLU A 163 2.49 7.04 8.55
CA GLU A 163 2.06 7.88 7.44
C GLU A 163 0.62 8.30 7.66
N ASN A 164 0.36 9.59 7.54
CA ASN A 164 -1.01 10.10 7.50
C ASN A 164 -1.71 9.53 6.27
N ALA A 165 -2.44 8.44 6.47
CA ALA A 165 -3.24 7.84 5.41
C ALA A 165 -4.30 8.85 4.95
N VAL A 166 -4.07 9.45 3.80
CA VAL A 166 -5.02 10.35 3.17
C VAL A 166 -6.28 9.57 2.84
N ARG A 167 -7.40 9.94 3.46
CA ARG A 167 -8.72 9.35 3.17
C ARG A 167 -9.33 10.06 2.00
N ILE A 168 -9.22 9.49 0.81
CA ILE A 168 -9.85 10.02 -0.40
C ILE A 168 -11.36 9.78 -0.32
N PRO A 169 -12.20 10.82 -0.45
CA PRO A 169 -13.66 10.67 -0.39
C PRO A 169 -14.18 9.92 -1.60
N ALA A 170 -15.31 9.26 -1.42
CA ALA A 170 -16.06 8.61 -2.47
C ALA A 170 -16.61 9.63 -3.48
N HIS A 171 -16.87 9.23 -4.73
CA HIS A 171 -17.45 10.12 -5.73
C HIS A 171 -18.85 10.62 -5.37
N SER A 172 -19.60 9.81 -4.61
CA SER A 172 -20.89 10.18 -4.03
C SER A 172 -20.83 11.29 -2.99
N GLY A 173 -19.63 11.63 -2.48
CA GLY A 173 -19.46 12.54 -1.35
C GLY A 173 -19.75 11.89 0.01
N GLN A 174 -20.15 10.63 0.06
CA GLN A 174 -20.46 9.90 1.29
C GLN A 174 -19.46 8.77 1.54
N GLY A 175 -18.74 8.86 2.65
CA GLY A 175 -17.76 7.84 3.03
C GLY A 175 -16.43 7.94 2.26
N LYS A 176 -15.66 6.85 2.28
CA LYS A 176 -14.36 6.75 1.57
C LYS A 176 -14.53 6.02 0.24
N MET A 177 -13.74 6.40 -0.75
CA MET A 177 -13.63 5.66 -2.01
C MET A 177 -13.34 4.18 -1.73
N SER A 178 -14.16 3.28 -2.26
CA SER A 178 -14.07 1.84 -2.02
C SER A 178 -14.31 1.03 -3.28
N LYS A 179 -13.53 -0.04 -3.46
CA LYS A 179 -13.69 -0.99 -4.56
C LYS A 179 -14.93 -1.88 -4.42
N SER A 180 -15.40 -2.08 -3.20
CA SER A 180 -16.52 -2.97 -2.88
C SER A 180 -17.90 -2.32 -3.05
N ASP A 181 -17.97 -1.02 -3.29
CA ASP A 181 -19.23 -0.36 -3.57
C ASP A 181 -19.46 -0.28 -5.09
N ALA A 182 -20.30 -1.16 -5.61
CA ALA A 182 -20.64 -1.20 -7.03
C ALA A 182 -21.43 0.04 -7.50
N ARG A 183 -22.03 0.80 -6.56
CA ARG A 183 -22.84 1.99 -6.84
C ARG A 183 -21.99 3.25 -6.94
N ASP A 184 -20.78 3.23 -6.38
CA ASP A 184 -19.87 4.38 -6.36
C ASP A 184 -18.56 4.03 -7.08
N PRO A 185 -18.45 4.29 -8.39
CA PRO A 185 -17.30 3.89 -9.19
C PRO A 185 -16.03 4.60 -8.69
N TYR A 186 -15.02 3.82 -8.35
CA TYR A 186 -13.70 4.33 -8.00
C TYR A 186 -12.85 4.64 -9.25
N ILE A 187 -11.91 5.56 -9.14
CA ILE A 187 -10.90 5.80 -10.17
C ILE A 187 -9.77 4.78 -10.00
N SER A 188 -9.54 4.02 -11.05
CA SER A 188 -8.45 3.05 -11.13
C SER A 188 -7.18 3.69 -11.69
N MET A 189 -6.02 3.24 -11.21
CA MET A 189 -4.71 3.60 -11.81
C MET A 189 -4.51 3.06 -13.23
N ARG A 190 -5.47 2.29 -13.72
CA ARG A 190 -5.48 1.74 -15.11
C ARG A 190 -6.63 2.26 -15.95
N ASP A 191 -7.40 3.21 -15.42
CA ASP A 191 -8.46 3.84 -16.21
C ASP A 191 -7.86 4.63 -17.37
N GLU A 192 -8.45 4.52 -18.54
CA GLU A 192 -8.15 5.36 -19.69
C GLU A 192 -8.68 6.78 -19.46
N ASN A 193 -8.17 7.75 -20.22
CA ASN A 193 -8.48 9.16 -20.01
C ASN A 193 -9.97 9.47 -20.12
N ASP A 194 -10.65 8.83 -21.06
CA ASP A 194 -12.10 8.92 -21.25
C ASP A 194 -12.89 8.33 -20.08
N GLN A 195 -12.40 7.22 -19.50
CA GLN A 195 -12.98 6.59 -18.32
C GLN A 195 -12.85 7.50 -17.09
N ILE A 196 -11.67 8.13 -16.89
CA ILE A 196 -11.45 9.11 -15.82
C ILE A 196 -12.42 10.26 -15.97
N GLN A 197 -12.51 10.85 -17.16
CA GLN A 197 -13.44 11.95 -17.45
C GLN A 197 -14.90 11.56 -17.19
N ALA A 198 -15.34 10.40 -17.66
CA ALA A 198 -16.70 9.90 -17.45
C ALA A 198 -17.04 9.70 -15.96
N LYS A 199 -16.09 9.18 -15.17
CA LYS A 199 -16.25 8.98 -13.74
C LYS A 199 -16.30 10.30 -12.97
N VAL A 200 -15.38 11.22 -13.25
CA VAL A 200 -15.35 12.56 -12.63
C VAL A 200 -16.60 13.37 -13.00
N LYS A 201 -17.09 13.26 -14.24
CA LYS A 201 -18.34 13.93 -14.67
C LYS A 201 -19.54 13.52 -13.82
N LYS A 202 -19.61 12.24 -13.41
CA LYS A 202 -20.69 11.71 -12.57
C LYS A 202 -20.52 12.01 -11.09
N ALA A 203 -19.33 12.42 -10.64
CA ALA A 203 -19.06 12.66 -9.23
C ALA A 203 -19.91 13.81 -8.66
N TYR A 204 -20.29 13.69 -7.40
CA TYR A 204 -21.10 14.67 -6.70
C TYR A 204 -20.35 15.99 -6.50
N SER A 205 -21.02 17.10 -6.78
CA SER A 205 -20.44 18.44 -6.68
C SER A 205 -20.92 19.15 -5.41
N ASP A 206 -21.04 20.47 -5.48
CA ASP A 206 -21.61 21.32 -4.44
C ASP A 206 -23.13 21.14 -4.37
N PRO A 207 -23.69 20.64 -3.26
CA PRO A 207 -25.12 20.41 -3.10
C PRO A 207 -25.95 21.70 -3.05
N ALA A 208 -25.33 22.82 -2.74
CA ALA A 208 -25.99 24.11 -2.60
C ALA A 208 -25.94 24.97 -3.89
N ARG A 209 -25.23 24.51 -4.94
CA ARG A 209 -25.08 25.25 -6.21
C ARG A 209 -25.89 24.59 -7.32
N PHE A 210 -27.04 25.17 -7.65
CA PHE A 210 -27.95 24.67 -8.69
C PHE A 210 -27.69 25.29 -10.06
N TYR A 211 -27.22 26.55 -10.10
CA TYR A 211 -27.04 27.31 -11.34
C TYR A 211 -25.60 27.83 -11.48
N LYS A 212 -25.13 27.98 -12.73
CA LYS A 212 -23.75 28.40 -13.03
C LYS A 212 -23.41 29.78 -12.45
N HIS A 213 -24.39 30.70 -12.42
CA HIS A 213 -24.22 32.08 -11.94
C HIS A 213 -24.21 32.20 -10.41
N GLN A 214 -24.45 31.10 -9.68
CA GLN A 214 -24.39 31.11 -8.21
C GLN A 214 -22.95 30.90 -7.74
N PRO A 215 -22.50 31.59 -6.67
CA PRO A 215 -21.26 31.28 -5.99
C PRO A 215 -21.21 29.82 -5.52
N GLY A 216 -20.06 29.20 -5.67
CA GLY A 216 -19.86 27.84 -5.17
C GLY A 216 -19.30 27.81 -3.75
N HIS A 217 -19.49 26.68 -3.05
CA HIS A 217 -19.13 26.48 -1.67
C HIS A 217 -18.01 25.42 -1.58
N THR A 218 -16.76 25.84 -1.66
CA THR A 218 -15.59 24.96 -1.65
C THR A 218 -15.51 24.03 -0.43
N ARG A 219 -16.02 24.47 0.74
CA ARG A 219 -15.99 23.69 1.99
C ARG A 219 -16.87 22.45 1.97
N ILE A 220 -17.95 22.44 1.19
CA ILE A 220 -18.93 21.33 1.11
C ILE A 220 -18.91 20.63 -0.25
N CYS A 221 -18.13 21.14 -1.19
CA CYS A 221 -18.02 20.60 -2.54
C CYS A 221 -17.08 19.40 -2.58
N ASN A 222 -17.61 18.21 -2.89
CA ASN A 222 -16.80 16.99 -3.00
C ASN A 222 -15.75 17.06 -4.10
N ILE A 223 -16.05 17.72 -5.23
CA ILE A 223 -15.08 17.93 -6.32
C ILE A 223 -13.91 18.79 -5.85
N TYR A 224 -14.16 19.87 -5.10
CA TYR A 224 -13.09 20.72 -4.58
C TYR A 224 -12.25 19.94 -3.55
N HIS A 225 -12.88 19.11 -2.74
CA HIS A 225 -12.17 18.25 -1.81
C HIS A 225 -11.27 17.22 -2.53
N LEU A 226 -11.74 16.65 -3.66
CA LEU A 226 -10.88 15.80 -4.51
C LEU A 226 -9.73 16.60 -5.13
N HIS A 227 -9.97 17.83 -5.61
CA HIS A 227 -8.91 18.71 -6.10
C HIS A 227 -7.79 18.92 -5.07
N SER A 228 -8.10 19.04 -3.79
CA SER A 228 -7.09 19.27 -2.74
C SER A 228 -6.05 18.14 -2.61
N PHE A 229 -6.33 16.95 -3.16
CA PHE A 229 -5.40 15.81 -3.18
C PHE A 229 -4.60 15.67 -4.48
N PHE A 230 -5.12 16.19 -5.59
CA PHE A 230 -4.63 15.82 -6.92
C PHE A 230 -4.27 17.00 -7.81
N THR A 231 -4.52 18.21 -7.37
CA THR A 231 -4.31 19.43 -8.19
C THR A 231 -3.22 20.28 -7.56
N GLU A 232 -2.36 20.85 -8.39
CA GLU A 232 -1.31 21.78 -7.99
C GLU A 232 -1.87 22.95 -7.19
N ALA A 233 -1.13 23.44 -6.20
CA ALA A 233 -1.59 24.42 -5.22
C ALA A 233 -2.06 25.75 -5.87
N ASP A 234 -1.36 26.22 -6.89
CA ASP A 234 -1.68 27.45 -7.57
C ASP A 234 -3.00 27.34 -8.35
N LEU A 235 -3.17 26.23 -9.09
CA LEU A 235 -4.42 25.95 -9.81
C LEU A 235 -5.57 25.71 -8.83
N LEU A 236 -5.34 25.03 -7.71
CA LEU A 236 -6.34 24.82 -6.67
C LEU A 236 -6.87 26.15 -6.12
N THR A 237 -5.98 27.09 -5.85
CA THR A 237 -6.31 28.42 -5.34
C THR A 237 -7.10 29.25 -6.36
N ASP A 238 -6.69 29.21 -7.62
CA ASP A 238 -7.40 29.86 -8.73
C ASP A 238 -8.81 29.29 -8.91
N LEU A 239 -8.95 27.96 -8.92
CA LEU A 239 -10.24 27.28 -9.01
C LEU A 239 -11.17 27.62 -7.83
N ALA A 240 -10.63 27.74 -6.60
CA ALA A 240 -11.39 28.16 -5.43
C ALA A 240 -11.97 29.57 -5.62
N THR A 241 -11.12 30.52 -6.02
CA THR A 241 -11.49 31.90 -6.25
C THR A 241 -12.56 32.05 -7.34
N LYS A 242 -12.32 31.41 -8.48
CA LYS A 242 -13.28 31.40 -9.59
C LYS A 242 -14.62 30.75 -9.25
N CYS A 243 -14.58 29.68 -8.46
CA CYS A 243 -15.79 29.00 -7.99
C CYS A 243 -16.62 29.88 -7.07
N GLN A 244 -15.99 30.54 -6.10
CA GLN A 244 -16.66 31.46 -5.16
C GLN A 244 -17.21 32.71 -5.82
N GLN A 245 -16.58 33.15 -6.91
CA GLN A 245 -17.01 34.31 -7.72
C GLN A 245 -18.02 33.96 -8.83
N ALA A 246 -18.45 32.69 -8.89
CA ALA A 246 -19.27 32.14 -10.00
C ALA A 246 -18.62 32.29 -11.41
N ALA A 247 -17.32 32.48 -11.48
CA ALA A 247 -16.57 32.66 -12.73
C ALA A 247 -16.26 31.34 -13.45
N ILE A 248 -16.42 30.19 -12.79
CA ILE A 248 -16.23 28.87 -13.39
C ILE A 248 -17.47 27.99 -13.17
N GLY A 249 -17.83 27.16 -14.15
CA GLY A 249 -18.89 26.16 -14.05
C GLY A 249 -18.40 24.87 -13.37
N CYS A 250 -19.33 24.09 -12.74
CA CYS A 250 -18.97 22.80 -12.18
C CYS A 250 -18.44 21.80 -13.22
N ALA A 251 -18.92 21.88 -14.47
CA ALA A 251 -18.42 21.04 -15.56
C ALA A 251 -16.95 21.33 -15.89
N ASP A 252 -16.60 22.63 -15.97
CA ASP A 252 -15.24 23.08 -16.26
C ASP A 252 -14.29 22.71 -15.09
N CYS A 253 -14.74 22.92 -13.84
CA CYS A 253 -14.01 22.49 -12.65
C CYS A 253 -13.74 20.98 -12.65
N LYS A 254 -14.73 20.15 -12.96
CA LYS A 254 -14.58 18.69 -13.12
C LYS A 254 -13.59 18.31 -14.23
N HIS A 255 -13.58 19.08 -15.32
CA HIS A 255 -12.62 18.87 -16.41
C HIS A 255 -11.18 19.08 -15.92
N HIS A 256 -10.91 20.15 -15.17
CA HIS A 256 -9.60 20.38 -14.56
C HIS A 256 -9.19 19.23 -13.61
N LEU A 257 -10.13 18.73 -12.80
CA LEU A 257 -9.86 17.57 -11.94
C LEU A 257 -9.50 16.33 -12.76
N ALA A 258 -10.25 16.04 -13.81
CA ALA A 258 -9.97 14.91 -14.70
C ALA A 258 -8.59 15.03 -15.36
N THR A 259 -8.19 16.24 -15.79
CA THR A 259 -6.85 16.51 -16.34
C THR A 259 -5.75 16.25 -15.30
N SER A 260 -5.90 16.76 -14.08
CA SER A 260 -4.95 16.52 -12.99
C SER A 260 -4.84 15.03 -12.65
N LEU A 261 -5.96 14.30 -12.63
CA LEU A 261 -5.97 12.86 -12.41
C LEU A 261 -5.32 12.08 -13.55
N THR A 262 -5.55 12.49 -14.79
CA THR A 262 -4.92 11.88 -15.97
C THR A 262 -3.41 12.00 -15.90
N SER A 263 -2.86 13.17 -15.61
CA SER A 263 -1.41 13.38 -15.50
C SER A 263 -0.75 12.52 -14.41
N ILE A 264 -1.50 12.18 -13.36
CA ILE A 264 -1.05 11.28 -12.30
C ILE A 264 -1.12 9.81 -12.73
N VAL A 265 -2.21 9.41 -13.39
CA VAL A 265 -2.48 8.01 -13.76
C VAL A 265 -1.66 7.55 -14.97
N GLU A 266 -1.40 8.44 -15.92
CA GLU A 266 -0.71 8.13 -17.18
C GLU A 266 0.68 7.48 -16.98
N PRO A 267 1.57 7.96 -16.09
CA PRO A 267 2.84 7.30 -15.82
C PRO A 267 2.70 5.86 -15.29
N PHE A 268 1.61 5.58 -14.56
CA PHE A 268 1.30 4.24 -14.06
C PHE A 268 0.88 3.26 -15.15
N ARG A 269 0.36 3.76 -16.26
CA ARG A 269 0.05 2.94 -17.43
C ARG A 269 1.27 2.73 -18.32
N GLU A 270 2.04 3.80 -18.55
CA GLU A 270 3.13 3.80 -19.50
C GLU A 270 4.39 3.08 -19.01
N ARG A 271 4.82 3.36 -17.77
CA ARG A 271 6.06 2.76 -17.23
C ARG A 271 6.02 1.24 -17.21
N PRO A 272 4.97 0.59 -16.67
CA PRO A 272 4.89 -0.87 -16.66
C PRO A 272 4.70 -1.50 -18.04
N ALA A 273 4.10 -0.78 -19.00
CA ALA A 273 3.91 -1.29 -20.35
C ALA A 273 5.24 -1.51 -21.09
N ARG A 274 6.31 -0.83 -20.66
CA ARG A 274 7.66 -0.97 -21.22
C ARG A 274 8.43 -2.15 -20.64
N LEU A 275 7.90 -2.81 -19.59
CA LEU A 275 8.57 -3.90 -18.88
C LEU A 275 7.95 -5.24 -19.29
N SER A 276 8.78 -6.15 -19.78
CA SER A 276 8.37 -7.53 -20.04
C SER A 276 8.05 -8.26 -18.72
N GLU A 277 7.26 -9.32 -18.80
CA GLU A 277 7.01 -10.18 -17.65
C GLU A 277 8.28 -10.87 -17.17
N ASP A 278 9.08 -11.35 -18.11
CA ASP A 278 10.36 -12.03 -17.83
C ASP A 278 11.32 -11.10 -17.08
N TYR A 279 11.43 -9.83 -17.50
CA TYR A 279 12.25 -8.84 -16.79
C TYR A 279 11.81 -8.65 -15.34
N ILE A 280 10.51 -8.58 -15.08
CA ILE A 280 9.98 -8.47 -13.70
C ILE A 280 10.27 -9.74 -12.89
N VAL A 281 10.11 -10.91 -13.51
CA VAL A 281 10.42 -12.19 -12.85
C VAL A 281 11.91 -12.28 -12.51
N ASP A 282 12.80 -11.92 -13.43
CA ASP A 282 14.23 -11.93 -13.22
C ASP A 282 14.64 -10.99 -12.07
N ILE A 283 14.08 -9.78 -12.02
CA ILE A 283 14.30 -8.86 -10.91
C ILE A 283 13.85 -9.45 -9.59
N LEU A 284 12.65 -10.01 -9.53
CA LEU A 284 12.14 -10.63 -8.29
C LEU A 284 13.02 -11.80 -7.84
N MET A 285 13.56 -12.58 -8.79
CA MET A 285 14.50 -13.67 -8.48
C MET A 285 15.83 -13.15 -7.95
N VAL A 286 16.45 -12.20 -8.62
CA VAL A 286 17.73 -11.60 -8.20
C VAL A 286 17.60 -10.88 -6.86
N SER A 287 16.56 -10.09 -6.69
CA SER A 287 16.26 -9.40 -5.43
C SER A 287 15.91 -10.38 -4.31
N GLY A 288 15.21 -11.47 -4.62
CA GLY A 288 14.94 -12.56 -3.69
C GLY A 288 16.24 -13.21 -3.18
N GLN A 289 17.21 -13.43 -4.04
CA GLN A 289 18.53 -13.93 -3.64
C GLN A 289 19.29 -12.96 -2.73
N LYS A 290 19.26 -11.65 -3.04
CA LYS A 290 19.85 -10.60 -2.16
C LYS A 290 19.18 -10.59 -0.79
N ALA A 291 17.84 -10.60 -0.76
CA ALA A 291 17.07 -10.64 0.48
C ALA A 291 17.38 -11.91 1.29
N ARG A 292 17.50 -13.06 0.63
CA ARG A 292 17.86 -14.33 1.24
C ARG A 292 19.25 -14.28 1.89
N ALA A 293 20.25 -13.79 1.18
CA ALA A 293 21.61 -13.66 1.71
C ALA A 293 21.63 -12.77 2.96
N SER A 294 20.93 -11.65 2.97
CA SER A 294 20.76 -10.79 4.17
C SER A 294 20.09 -11.54 5.31
N ALA A 295 19.00 -12.25 5.03
CA ALA A 295 18.23 -13.00 6.02
C ALA A 295 19.05 -14.16 6.65
N GLU A 296 19.82 -14.87 5.85
CA GLU A 296 20.71 -15.96 6.32
C GLU A 296 21.76 -15.48 7.31
N LEU A 297 22.32 -14.29 7.10
CA LEU A 297 23.27 -13.69 8.06
C LEU A 297 22.60 -13.45 9.42
N VAL A 298 21.42 -12.86 9.43
CA VAL A 298 20.67 -12.59 10.66
C VAL A 298 20.26 -13.90 11.34
N LEU A 299 19.80 -14.90 10.58
CA LEU A 299 19.41 -16.18 11.12
C LEU A 299 20.61 -16.93 11.73
N ALA A 300 21.80 -16.84 11.12
CA ALA A 300 23.03 -17.39 11.68
C ALA A 300 23.38 -16.77 13.05
N GLU A 301 23.19 -15.43 13.19
CA GLU A 301 23.38 -14.75 14.47
C GLU A 301 22.36 -15.21 15.52
N VAL A 302 21.08 -15.34 15.12
CA VAL A 302 20.01 -15.86 15.99
C VAL A 302 20.33 -17.25 16.48
N ARG A 303 20.68 -18.17 15.58
CA ARG A 303 21.06 -19.55 15.91
C ARG A 303 22.23 -19.61 16.88
N ARG A 304 23.24 -18.77 16.67
CA ARG A 304 24.40 -18.66 17.56
C ARG A 304 23.98 -18.16 18.95
N ALA A 305 23.18 -17.10 19.03
CA ALA A 305 22.68 -16.57 20.30
C ALA A 305 21.85 -17.60 21.07
N MET A 306 21.03 -18.38 20.37
CA MET A 306 20.20 -19.44 20.95
C MET A 306 20.99 -20.74 21.29
N GLY A 307 22.27 -20.82 20.95
CA GLY A 307 23.09 -22.04 21.15
C GLY A 307 22.72 -23.19 20.20
N LEU A 308 22.01 -22.91 19.11
CA LEU A 308 21.65 -23.89 18.10
C LEU A 308 22.88 -24.19 17.22
N ARG A 309 23.15 -25.48 17.01
CA ARG A 309 24.25 -25.90 16.12
C ARG A 309 23.89 -25.59 14.68
N THR A 310 24.76 -24.89 13.97
CA THR A 310 24.78 -24.84 12.50
C THR A 310 25.52 -26.07 12.00
N PHE A 311 24.81 -26.97 11.35
CA PHE A 311 25.42 -28.11 10.66
C PHE A 311 25.84 -27.68 9.26
#